data_48a67105991b2007e8094feb997ac06f
#
_entry.id   48a67105991b2007e8094feb997ac06f
#
_cell.length_a   1.000
_cell.length_b   1.000
_cell.length_c   1.000
_cell.angle_alpha   90.00
_cell.angle_beta   90.00
_cell.angle_gamma   90.00
#
_symmetry.space_group_name_H-M   'P 1'
#
loop_
_entity.id
_entity.type
_entity.pdbx_description
1 polymer ?
#
loop_
_entity_poly.entity_id
_entity_poly.type
_entity_poly.pdbx_seq_one_letter_code
_entity_poly.pdbx_strand_id
1 'polypeptide(L)'
;MLIYKGTKTLDGYLPSLQYTEDKAQAEVLLVGGMKFDLADFPKLCGIFKTGVGTDNLPFDKAADHGIDIALPSRDTCAVIYEETAAFTCHLILNGLYCGYANWESWKKIDRPTLHKRQLLVVGNGNIGKRVAAKMRGFMNVETFDSAQNPPEEFELKVRQADCVTLHIPLTPATKELFNAERISWLKNGALLVNTSRGLVIHEDALYEALSSGRIRAAVDVFWEEPYRGKLTELPTDRFIRTPHIASTCKEFIQGTATDFLQFLEEISNHKGSFND
;
A
#
# COMPACT_ATOMS: atom_id res chain seq x y z
N MET A 1 10.37 28.58 -8.18
CA MET A 1 9.84 27.42 -8.92
C MET A 1 8.34 27.29 -8.70
N LEU A 2 7.58 27.01 -9.76
CA LEU A 2 6.13 26.77 -9.69
C LEU A 2 5.86 25.28 -9.47
N ILE A 3 5.10 24.95 -8.45
CA ILE A 3 4.82 23.57 -8.03
C ILE A 3 3.39 23.20 -8.39
N TYR A 4 3.21 22.11 -9.15
CA TYR A 4 1.90 21.48 -9.31
C TYR A 4 1.67 20.47 -8.17
N LYS A 5 0.56 20.65 -7.46
CA LYS A 5 0.24 19.87 -6.26
C LYS A 5 -0.72 18.73 -6.60
N GLY A 6 -0.18 17.59 -6.97
CA GLY A 6 -0.92 16.37 -7.28
C GLY A 6 -1.36 15.54 -6.06
N THR A 7 -1.10 16.03 -4.84
CA THR A 7 -1.48 15.37 -3.58
C THR A 7 -1.70 16.39 -2.48
N LYS A 8 -2.51 16.03 -1.49
CA LYS A 8 -2.74 16.82 -0.26
C LYS A 8 -1.97 16.28 0.95
N THR A 9 -1.15 15.26 0.77
CA THR A 9 -0.45 14.56 1.87
C THR A 9 0.38 15.49 2.75
N LEU A 10 0.99 16.54 2.17
CA LEU A 10 1.84 17.49 2.91
C LEU A 10 1.12 18.78 3.31
N ASP A 11 -0.21 18.84 3.23
CA ASP A 11 -0.97 20.03 3.63
C ASP A 11 -0.78 20.33 5.12
N GLY A 12 -0.44 21.59 5.42
CA GLY A 12 -0.16 22.03 6.79
C GLY A 12 1.26 21.71 7.29
N TYR A 13 2.10 21.04 6.51
CA TYR A 13 3.49 20.71 6.87
C TYR A 13 4.53 21.47 6.03
N LEU A 14 4.10 22.12 4.96
CA LEU A 14 4.98 22.92 4.11
C LEU A 14 4.83 24.41 4.42
N PRO A 15 5.91 25.20 4.30
CA PRO A 15 5.82 26.66 4.34
C PRO A 15 5.02 27.20 3.14
N SER A 16 4.85 28.51 3.07
CA SER A 16 4.25 29.15 1.89
C SER A 16 5.18 28.96 0.69
N LEU A 17 4.72 28.18 -0.31
CA LEU A 17 5.42 27.92 -1.58
C LEU A 17 4.58 28.46 -2.75
N GLN A 18 5.18 28.56 -3.93
CA GLN A 18 4.48 29.00 -5.13
C GLN A 18 3.84 27.77 -5.83
N TYR A 19 2.52 27.74 -5.83
CA TYR A 19 1.74 26.68 -6.48
C TYR A 19 1.08 27.14 -7.76
N THR A 20 0.81 26.22 -8.68
CA THR A 20 0.07 26.44 -9.92
C THR A 20 -0.93 25.31 -10.14
N GLU A 21 -2.10 25.65 -10.70
CA GLU A 21 -3.07 24.71 -11.23
C GLU A 21 -2.85 24.44 -12.72
N ASP A 22 -1.99 25.24 -13.38
CA ASP A 22 -1.63 25.07 -14.79
C ASP A 22 -0.45 24.09 -14.89
N LYS A 23 -0.74 22.89 -15.37
CA LYS A 23 0.27 21.84 -15.58
C LYS A 23 1.38 22.30 -16.55
N ALA A 24 1.05 23.13 -17.57
CA ALA A 24 2.02 23.60 -18.54
C ALA A 24 3.02 24.60 -17.98
N GLN A 25 2.74 25.23 -16.84
CA GLN A 25 3.65 26.15 -16.14
C GLN A 25 4.42 25.50 -15.01
N ALA A 26 4.03 24.29 -14.59
CA ALA A 26 4.66 23.60 -13.48
C ALA A 26 6.11 23.21 -13.79
N GLU A 27 6.99 23.54 -12.87
CA GLU A 27 8.42 23.18 -12.93
C GLU A 27 8.71 21.97 -12.03
N VAL A 28 7.93 21.80 -10.96
CA VAL A 28 8.02 20.65 -10.03
C VAL A 28 6.65 20.05 -9.84
N LEU A 29 6.58 18.70 -9.85
CA LEU A 29 5.38 17.93 -9.55
C LEU A 29 5.53 17.26 -8.18
N LEU A 30 4.66 17.63 -7.24
CA LEU A 30 4.51 16.93 -5.96
C LEU A 30 3.39 15.88 -6.10
N VAL A 31 3.72 14.59 -6.10
CA VAL A 31 2.78 13.52 -6.45
C VAL A 31 2.62 12.46 -5.35
N GLY A 32 1.38 12.04 -5.11
CA GLY A 32 1.00 10.87 -4.34
C GLY A 32 0.65 9.68 -5.25
N GLY A 33 -0.55 9.13 -5.13
CA GLY A 33 -1.07 8.04 -5.99
C GLY A 33 -1.58 8.49 -7.37
N MET A 34 -1.60 9.78 -7.67
CA MET A 34 -2.12 10.34 -8.93
C MET A 34 -1.38 9.76 -10.14
N LYS A 35 -2.13 9.35 -11.16
CA LYS A 35 -1.60 9.06 -12.50
C LYS A 35 -1.48 10.35 -13.29
N PHE A 36 -0.42 10.49 -14.07
CA PHE A 36 -0.15 11.68 -14.88
C PHE A 36 0.60 11.30 -16.16
N ASP A 37 0.54 12.17 -17.17
CA ASP A 37 1.37 12.09 -18.37
C ASP A 37 2.40 13.23 -18.34
N LEU A 38 3.66 12.93 -18.63
CA LEU A 38 4.73 13.94 -18.72
C LEU A 38 4.45 14.98 -19.82
N ALA A 39 3.73 14.61 -20.87
CA ALA A 39 3.33 15.51 -21.94
C ALA A 39 2.46 16.69 -21.46
N ASP A 40 1.75 16.54 -20.35
CA ASP A 40 0.98 17.61 -19.72
C ASP A 40 1.88 18.68 -19.06
N PHE A 41 3.16 18.38 -18.82
CA PHE A 41 4.10 19.16 -18.01
C PHE A 41 5.37 19.55 -18.77
N PRO A 42 5.31 20.37 -19.83
CA PRO A 42 6.44 20.65 -20.72
C PRO A 42 7.61 21.42 -20.08
N LYS A 43 7.41 22.01 -18.90
CA LYS A 43 8.45 22.74 -18.16
C LYS A 43 8.97 21.98 -16.94
N LEU A 44 8.54 20.73 -16.76
CA LEU A 44 8.89 19.95 -15.58
C LEU A 44 10.38 19.63 -15.55
N CYS A 45 11.00 19.91 -14.41
CA CYS A 45 12.39 19.56 -14.16
C CYS A 45 12.55 18.65 -12.93
N GLY A 46 11.49 18.48 -12.11
CA GLY A 46 11.53 17.62 -10.95
C GLY A 46 10.19 17.00 -10.58
N ILE A 47 10.22 15.76 -10.11
CA ILE A 47 9.08 15.03 -9.55
C ILE A 47 9.45 14.55 -8.17
N PHE A 48 8.67 14.92 -7.16
CA PHE A 48 8.82 14.39 -5.81
C PHE A 48 7.62 13.53 -5.43
N LYS A 49 7.89 12.29 -5.06
CA LYS A 49 6.89 11.32 -4.61
C LYS A 49 6.70 11.36 -3.11
N THR A 50 5.47 11.53 -2.62
CA THR A 50 5.17 11.57 -1.18
C THR A 50 4.97 10.21 -0.53
N GLY A 51 5.36 9.14 -1.17
CA GLY A 51 5.23 7.76 -0.67
C GLY A 51 6.30 6.85 -1.24
N VAL A 52 6.30 5.59 -0.83
CA VAL A 52 7.34 4.60 -1.22
C VAL A 52 6.99 3.75 -2.44
N GLY A 53 5.75 3.78 -2.89
CA GLY A 53 5.32 3.05 -4.09
C GLY A 53 5.69 3.82 -5.35
N THR A 54 6.29 3.14 -6.33
CA THR A 54 6.85 3.77 -7.54
C THR A 54 6.11 3.38 -8.83
N ASP A 55 5.02 2.67 -8.70
CA ASP A 55 4.24 2.10 -9.81
C ASP A 55 3.60 3.15 -10.75
N ASN A 56 3.51 4.41 -10.32
CA ASN A 56 3.03 5.53 -11.13
C ASN A 56 4.13 6.51 -11.57
N LEU A 57 5.41 6.16 -11.40
CA LEU A 57 6.54 7.02 -11.77
C LEU A 57 7.17 6.56 -13.09
N PRO A 58 7.29 7.44 -14.09
CA PRO A 58 7.82 7.13 -15.41
C PRO A 58 9.35 7.32 -15.46
N PHE A 59 10.14 6.53 -14.72
CA PHE A 59 11.59 6.72 -14.55
C PHE A 59 12.33 6.84 -15.89
N ASP A 60 12.11 5.91 -16.83
CA ASP A 60 12.81 5.91 -18.11
C ASP A 60 12.53 7.20 -18.92
N LYS A 61 11.24 7.55 -19.05
CA LYS A 61 10.84 8.77 -19.76
C LYS A 61 11.34 10.04 -19.08
N ALA A 62 11.34 10.08 -17.74
CA ALA A 62 11.85 11.23 -16.99
C ALA A 62 13.35 11.43 -17.23
N ALA A 63 14.13 10.35 -17.22
CA ALA A 63 15.57 10.39 -17.51
C ALA A 63 15.85 10.91 -18.95
N ASP A 64 15.08 10.46 -19.95
CA ASP A 64 15.19 10.93 -21.34
C ASP A 64 14.93 12.44 -21.49
N HIS A 65 14.17 13.05 -20.57
CA HIS A 65 13.82 14.46 -20.58
C HIS A 65 14.61 15.29 -19.55
N GLY A 66 15.58 14.69 -18.86
CA GLY A 66 16.37 15.38 -17.83
C GLY A 66 15.54 15.82 -16.62
N ILE A 67 14.49 15.06 -16.27
CA ILE A 67 13.62 15.31 -15.12
C ILE A 67 14.09 14.48 -13.93
N ASP A 68 14.45 15.14 -12.85
CA ASP A 68 14.87 14.47 -11.61
C ASP A 68 13.66 13.88 -10.88
N ILE A 69 13.76 12.61 -10.46
CA ILE A 69 12.74 11.97 -9.62
C ILE A 69 13.33 11.68 -8.24
N ALA A 70 12.69 12.20 -7.19
CA ALA A 70 13.04 11.91 -5.82
C ALA A 70 11.89 11.25 -5.03
N LEU A 71 12.28 10.43 -4.08
CA LEU A 71 11.43 9.81 -3.06
C LEU A 71 11.86 10.32 -1.68
N PRO A 72 11.05 10.08 -0.62
CA PRO A 72 11.48 10.33 0.74
C PRO A 72 12.80 9.62 1.06
N SER A 73 13.60 10.23 1.92
CA SER A 73 14.89 9.71 2.35
C SER A 73 14.78 8.30 2.95
N ARG A 74 15.90 7.61 3.05
CA ARG A 74 15.95 6.26 3.64
C ARG A 74 15.41 6.25 5.07
N ASP A 75 15.70 7.28 5.86
CA ASP A 75 15.28 7.37 7.25
C ASP A 75 13.76 7.64 7.34
N THR A 76 13.25 8.55 6.51
CA THR A 76 11.80 8.78 6.36
C THR A 76 11.08 7.51 5.90
N CYS A 77 11.63 6.78 4.92
CA CYS A 77 11.08 5.51 4.46
C CYS A 77 11.08 4.42 5.56
N ALA A 78 12.06 4.42 6.47
CA ALA A 78 12.08 3.46 7.57
C ALA A 78 10.87 3.62 8.51
N VAL A 79 10.42 4.86 8.73
CA VAL A 79 9.23 5.18 9.53
C VAL A 79 7.97 4.60 8.89
N ILE A 80 7.75 4.86 7.60
CA ILE A 80 6.55 4.36 6.91
C ILE A 80 6.50 2.83 6.83
N TYR A 81 7.66 2.17 6.66
CA TYR A 81 7.72 0.71 6.64
C TYR A 81 7.32 0.11 7.99
N GLU A 82 7.74 0.73 9.08
CA GLU A 82 7.43 0.29 10.43
C GLU A 82 5.94 0.50 10.76
N GLU A 83 5.41 1.68 10.44
CA GLU A 83 4.01 2.04 10.69
C GLU A 83 3.04 1.20 9.85
N THR A 84 3.31 1.05 8.55
CA THR A 84 2.50 0.19 7.68
C THR A 84 2.49 -1.26 8.19
N ALA A 85 3.62 -1.76 8.68
CA ALA A 85 3.68 -3.10 9.25
C ALA A 85 2.88 -3.21 10.55
N ALA A 86 2.94 -2.21 11.43
CA ALA A 86 2.14 -2.17 12.66
C ALA A 86 0.64 -2.12 12.36
N PHE A 87 0.22 -1.28 11.41
CA PHE A 87 -1.16 -1.18 10.97
C PHE A 87 -1.66 -2.47 10.32
N THR A 88 -0.83 -3.14 9.52
CA THR A 88 -1.15 -4.46 8.97
C THR A 88 -1.38 -5.50 10.07
N CYS A 89 -0.53 -5.52 11.11
CA CYS A 89 -0.73 -6.40 12.25
C CYS A 89 -2.06 -6.12 12.97
N HIS A 90 -2.45 -4.83 13.10
CA HIS A 90 -3.77 -4.46 13.62
C HIS A 90 -4.89 -5.06 12.75
N LEU A 91 -4.84 -4.91 11.42
CA LEU A 91 -5.85 -5.47 10.51
C LEU A 91 -5.93 -7.01 10.61
N ILE A 92 -4.78 -7.69 10.70
CA ILE A 92 -4.72 -9.15 10.88
C ILE A 92 -5.43 -9.54 12.19
N LEU A 93 -5.05 -8.95 13.31
CA LEU A 93 -5.62 -9.28 14.60
C LEU A 93 -7.11 -8.95 14.68
N ASN A 94 -7.50 -7.76 14.21
CA ASN A 94 -8.90 -7.35 14.14
C ASN A 94 -9.72 -8.34 13.32
N GLY A 95 -9.28 -8.67 12.10
CA GLY A 95 -9.96 -9.61 11.22
C GLY A 95 -10.03 -11.02 11.81
N LEU A 96 -8.99 -11.49 12.52
CA LEU A 96 -8.99 -12.83 13.15
C LEU A 96 -9.89 -12.92 14.39
N TYR A 97 -10.18 -11.80 15.05
CA TYR A 97 -11.07 -11.76 16.22
C TYR A 97 -12.50 -11.30 15.88
N CYS A 98 -12.74 -10.75 14.70
CA CYS A 98 -14.05 -10.27 14.27
C CYS A 98 -15.06 -11.42 14.13
N GLY A 99 -16.34 -11.19 14.50
CA GLY A 99 -17.43 -12.15 14.33
C GLY A 99 -17.55 -13.26 15.38
N TYR A 100 -16.71 -13.26 16.44
CA TYR A 100 -16.76 -14.27 17.50
C TYR A 100 -17.57 -13.87 18.74
N ALA A 101 -18.26 -12.74 18.69
CA ALA A 101 -19.14 -12.31 19.76
C ALA A 101 -20.29 -11.50 19.22
N ASN A 102 -21.44 -11.57 19.91
CA ASN A 102 -22.57 -10.68 19.69
C ASN A 102 -22.90 -10.02 21.02
N TRP A 103 -22.79 -8.69 21.08
CA TRP A 103 -23.00 -7.92 22.29
C TRP A 103 -24.46 -7.95 22.75
N GLU A 104 -25.39 -7.81 21.81
CA GLU A 104 -26.83 -7.72 22.13
C GLU A 104 -27.37 -9.02 22.75
N SER A 105 -27.01 -10.16 22.17
CA SER A 105 -27.41 -11.49 22.68
C SER A 105 -26.45 -12.05 23.72
N TRP A 106 -25.35 -11.33 24.05
CA TRP A 106 -24.27 -11.79 24.93
C TRP A 106 -23.68 -13.15 24.52
N LYS A 107 -23.74 -13.42 23.20
CA LYS A 107 -23.30 -14.72 22.67
C LYS A 107 -21.80 -14.73 22.48
N LYS A 108 -21.15 -15.80 22.96
CA LYS A 108 -19.74 -16.12 22.75
C LYS A 108 -19.63 -17.29 21.79
N ILE A 109 -18.70 -17.21 20.84
CA ILE A 109 -18.44 -18.27 19.86
C ILE A 109 -16.99 -18.75 20.07
N ASP A 110 -16.82 -20.06 20.16
CA ASP A 110 -15.50 -20.67 20.28
C ASP A 110 -14.67 -20.40 19.02
N ARG A 111 -13.41 -20.07 19.22
CA ARG A 111 -12.46 -19.84 18.15
C ARG A 111 -11.14 -20.53 18.41
N PRO A 112 -10.39 -20.93 17.36
CA PRO A 112 -9.02 -21.41 17.52
C PRO A 112 -8.13 -20.35 18.15
N THR A 113 -7.20 -20.76 19.00
CA THR A 113 -6.19 -19.87 19.56
C THR A 113 -5.23 -19.40 18.47
N LEU A 114 -4.70 -18.16 18.58
CA LEU A 114 -3.83 -17.59 17.54
C LEU A 114 -2.58 -18.43 17.29
N HIS A 115 -1.93 -18.97 18.31
CA HIS A 115 -0.71 -19.76 18.17
C HIS A 115 -0.89 -21.10 17.42
N LYS A 116 -2.13 -21.54 17.20
CA LYS A 116 -2.47 -22.68 16.34
C LYS A 116 -2.82 -22.29 14.92
N ARG A 117 -2.88 -21.00 14.62
CA ARG A 117 -3.18 -20.49 13.28
C ARG A 117 -1.91 -20.22 12.48
N GLN A 118 -2.02 -20.39 11.18
CA GLN A 118 -0.95 -20.15 10.20
C GLN A 118 -1.17 -18.83 9.47
N LEU A 119 -0.21 -17.92 9.58
CA LEU A 119 -0.12 -16.72 8.75
C LEU A 119 0.85 -16.96 7.59
N LEU A 120 0.42 -16.68 6.37
CA LEU A 120 1.29 -16.57 5.21
C LEU A 120 1.51 -15.09 4.87
N VAL A 121 2.75 -14.65 4.85
CA VAL A 121 3.17 -13.32 4.39
C VAL A 121 3.69 -13.46 2.97
N VAL A 122 2.97 -12.90 2.00
CA VAL A 122 3.35 -12.89 0.57
C VAL A 122 4.10 -11.61 0.25
N GLY A 123 5.38 -11.75 -0.12
CA GLY A 123 6.34 -10.67 -0.26
C GLY A 123 7.17 -10.46 1.01
N ASN A 124 8.49 -10.72 0.94
CA ASN A 124 9.44 -10.61 2.06
C ASN A 124 10.31 -9.34 1.98
N GLY A 125 9.72 -8.26 1.42
CA GLY A 125 10.34 -6.94 1.31
C GLY A 125 10.35 -6.16 2.63
N ASN A 126 10.48 -4.82 2.54
CA ASN A 126 10.63 -3.95 3.71
C ASN A 126 9.45 -4.03 4.70
N ILE A 127 8.22 -4.14 4.22
CA ILE A 127 7.02 -4.23 5.07
C ILE A 127 6.78 -5.69 5.48
N GLY A 128 6.77 -6.63 4.53
CA GLY A 128 6.45 -8.03 4.82
C GLY A 128 7.33 -8.67 5.88
N LYS A 129 8.66 -8.44 5.83
CA LYS A 129 9.58 -8.96 6.85
C LYS A 129 9.30 -8.40 8.26
N ARG A 130 8.84 -7.14 8.36
CA ARG A 130 8.46 -6.51 9.63
C ARG A 130 7.14 -7.09 10.16
N VAL A 131 6.15 -7.28 9.29
CA VAL A 131 4.89 -7.97 9.64
C VAL A 131 5.18 -9.38 10.13
N ALA A 132 5.99 -10.15 9.39
CA ALA A 132 6.37 -11.50 9.79
C ALA A 132 7.05 -11.51 11.17
N ALA A 133 8.01 -10.61 11.42
CA ALA A 133 8.71 -10.50 12.69
C ALA A 133 7.76 -10.18 13.85
N LYS A 134 6.85 -9.20 13.68
CA LYS A 134 5.88 -8.79 14.70
C LYS A 134 4.85 -9.90 15.00
N MET A 135 4.36 -10.60 13.98
CA MET A 135 3.32 -11.60 14.13
C MET A 135 3.80 -12.93 14.68
N ARG A 136 5.12 -13.23 14.64
CA ARG A 136 5.68 -14.46 15.26
C ARG A 136 5.43 -14.57 16.76
N GLY A 137 5.19 -13.46 17.45
CA GLY A 137 4.79 -13.46 18.86
C GLY A 137 3.36 -13.93 19.12
N PHE A 138 2.52 -14.02 18.08
CA PHE A 138 1.10 -14.34 18.19
C PHE A 138 0.70 -15.66 17.52
N MET A 139 1.33 -16.00 16.38
CA MET A 139 0.91 -17.13 15.57
C MET A 139 2.07 -17.74 14.78
N ASN A 140 1.85 -18.90 14.15
CA ASN A 140 2.83 -19.48 13.24
C ASN A 140 2.90 -18.63 11.97
N VAL A 141 4.11 -18.25 11.56
CA VAL A 141 4.32 -17.35 10.41
C VAL A 141 5.25 -17.99 9.40
N GLU A 142 4.74 -18.15 8.19
CA GLU A 142 5.53 -18.48 7.00
C GLU A 142 5.58 -17.28 6.05
N THR A 143 6.61 -17.26 5.22
CA THR A 143 6.78 -16.25 4.17
C THR A 143 6.82 -16.93 2.80
N PHE A 144 6.35 -16.24 1.78
CA PHE A 144 6.58 -16.58 0.40
C PHE A 144 7.02 -15.34 -0.37
N ASP A 145 8.14 -15.47 -1.08
CA ASP A 145 8.65 -14.45 -1.98
C ASP A 145 9.17 -15.12 -3.26
N SER A 146 8.68 -14.70 -4.42
CA SER A 146 9.02 -15.32 -5.70
C SER A 146 10.51 -15.25 -6.05
N ALA A 147 11.25 -14.35 -5.43
CA ALA A 147 12.72 -14.28 -5.57
C ALA A 147 13.45 -15.27 -4.66
N GLN A 148 12.79 -15.89 -3.69
CA GLN A 148 13.39 -16.74 -2.66
C GLN A 148 12.80 -18.15 -2.62
N ASN A 149 11.55 -18.32 -3.08
CA ASN A 149 10.82 -19.58 -3.00
C ASN A 149 10.48 -20.12 -4.39
N PRO A 150 10.51 -21.46 -4.57
CA PRO A 150 9.99 -22.09 -5.77
C PRO A 150 8.50 -21.81 -5.98
N PRO A 151 8.05 -21.54 -7.22
CA PRO A 151 6.64 -21.22 -7.51
C PRO A 151 5.64 -22.29 -7.05
N GLU A 152 6.04 -23.56 -7.09
CA GLU A 152 5.23 -24.72 -6.69
C GLU A 152 4.88 -24.75 -5.20
N GLU A 153 5.62 -24.04 -4.35
CA GLU A 153 5.30 -23.93 -2.93
C GLU A 153 4.12 -22.98 -2.67
N PHE A 154 3.82 -22.07 -3.61
CA PHE A 154 2.88 -20.99 -3.36
C PHE A 154 1.47 -21.51 -3.06
N GLU A 155 0.94 -22.40 -3.91
CA GLU A 155 -0.38 -22.99 -3.71
C GLU A 155 -0.48 -23.73 -2.38
N LEU A 156 0.51 -24.57 -2.06
CA LEU A 156 0.52 -25.33 -0.82
C LEU A 156 0.47 -24.40 0.40
N LYS A 157 1.30 -23.36 0.42
CA LYS A 157 1.34 -22.39 1.53
C LYS A 157 0.03 -21.61 1.67
N VAL A 158 -0.60 -21.21 0.54
CA VAL A 158 -1.90 -20.53 0.57
C VAL A 158 -2.98 -21.45 1.12
N ARG A 159 -3.03 -22.72 0.70
CA ARG A 159 -3.99 -23.72 1.18
C ARG A 159 -3.86 -24.05 2.67
N GLN A 160 -2.67 -23.91 3.22
CA GLN A 160 -2.40 -24.17 4.65
C GLN A 160 -2.66 -22.95 5.53
N ALA A 161 -2.74 -21.75 4.97
CA ALA A 161 -2.87 -20.52 5.73
C ALA A 161 -4.30 -20.28 6.26
N ASP A 162 -4.41 -19.81 7.50
CA ASP A 162 -5.64 -19.28 8.09
C ASP A 162 -5.78 -17.77 7.86
N CYS A 163 -4.64 -17.13 7.59
CA CYS A 163 -4.56 -15.73 7.19
C CYS A 163 -3.46 -15.57 6.13
N VAL A 164 -3.75 -14.83 5.06
CA VAL A 164 -2.78 -14.45 4.03
C VAL A 164 -2.70 -12.93 3.99
N THR A 165 -1.49 -12.36 4.05
CA THR A 165 -1.26 -10.92 3.93
C THR A 165 -0.33 -10.60 2.77
N LEU A 166 -0.68 -9.56 2.00
CA LEU A 166 -0.01 -9.22 0.74
C LEU A 166 0.88 -7.99 0.90
N HIS A 167 2.19 -8.16 0.59
CA HIS A 167 3.21 -7.12 0.66
C HIS A 167 4.08 -7.10 -0.60
N ILE A 168 3.43 -7.18 -1.75
CA ILE A 168 4.05 -7.21 -3.07
C ILE A 168 3.78 -5.92 -3.84
N PRO A 169 4.72 -5.45 -4.68
CA PRO A 169 4.49 -4.30 -5.57
C PRO A 169 3.47 -4.65 -6.65
N LEU A 170 2.84 -3.64 -7.23
CA LEU A 170 2.02 -3.79 -8.43
C LEU A 170 2.93 -3.79 -9.66
N THR A 171 2.96 -4.90 -10.36
CA THR A 171 3.69 -5.11 -11.61
C THR A 171 2.79 -5.89 -12.57
N PRO A 172 3.13 -6.01 -13.87
CA PRO A 172 2.39 -6.89 -14.78
C PRO A 172 2.27 -8.35 -14.27
N ALA A 173 3.28 -8.86 -13.56
CA ALA A 173 3.29 -10.22 -13.02
C ALA A 173 2.45 -10.39 -11.74
N THR A 174 2.23 -9.30 -10.98
CA THR A 174 1.49 -9.33 -9.71
C THR A 174 0.09 -8.74 -9.82
N LYS A 175 -0.26 -8.11 -10.95
CA LYS A 175 -1.62 -7.66 -11.22
C LYS A 175 -2.56 -8.86 -11.18
N GLU A 176 -3.62 -8.73 -10.37
CA GLU A 176 -4.60 -9.79 -10.15
C GLU A 176 -3.97 -11.15 -9.76
N LEU A 177 -2.84 -11.09 -9.04
CA LEU A 177 -2.18 -12.30 -8.53
C LEU A 177 -3.17 -13.17 -7.75
N PHE A 178 -4.04 -12.54 -6.92
CA PHE A 178 -5.17 -13.22 -6.28
C PHE A 178 -6.42 -13.13 -7.15
N ASN A 179 -6.45 -13.92 -8.23
CA ASN A 179 -7.60 -14.14 -9.09
C ASN A 179 -8.58 -15.16 -8.48
N ALA A 180 -9.64 -15.51 -9.18
CA ALA A 180 -10.66 -16.45 -8.71
C ALA A 180 -10.07 -17.82 -8.34
N GLU A 181 -9.13 -18.33 -9.13
CA GLU A 181 -8.45 -19.60 -8.87
C GLU A 181 -7.68 -19.55 -7.55
N ARG A 182 -6.79 -18.56 -7.37
CA ARG A 182 -5.95 -18.45 -6.16
C ARG A 182 -6.75 -18.07 -4.91
N ILE A 183 -7.82 -17.30 -5.07
CA ILE A 183 -8.78 -17.07 -3.99
C ILE A 183 -9.44 -18.40 -3.59
N SER A 184 -9.71 -19.31 -4.54
CA SER A 184 -10.29 -20.63 -4.22
C SER A 184 -9.37 -21.52 -3.39
N TRP A 185 -8.06 -21.30 -3.41
CA TRP A 185 -7.08 -22.02 -2.58
C TRP A 185 -7.18 -21.67 -1.09
N LEU A 186 -7.70 -20.48 -0.75
CA LEU A 186 -7.86 -20.07 0.65
C LEU A 186 -8.83 -21.01 1.38
N LYS A 187 -8.53 -21.33 2.64
CA LYS A 187 -9.44 -22.09 3.51
C LYS A 187 -10.79 -21.39 3.68
N ASN A 188 -11.83 -22.17 3.92
CA ASN A 188 -13.11 -21.59 4.37
C ASN A 188 -12.90 -20.84 5.69
N GLY A 189 -13.39 -19.59 5.75
CA GLY A 189 -13.22 -18.71 6.89
C GLY A 189 -11.83 -18.05 7.00
N ALA A 190 -10.92 -18.28 6.03
CA ALA A 190 -9.62 -17.60 6.00
C ALA A 190 -9.77 -16.08 5.89
N LEU A 191 -8.77 -15.37 6.38
CA LEU A 191 -8.65 -13.91 6.27
C LEU A 191 -7.63 -13.55 5.20
N LEU A 192 -8.02 -12.74 4.22
CA LEU A 192 -7.12 -12.13 3.24
C LEU A 192 -6.88 -10.65 3.61
N VAL A 193 -5.63 -10.25 3.81
CA VAL A 193 -5.25 -8.89 4.18
C VAL A 193 -4.45 -8.23 3.06
N ASN A 194 -4.80 -6.99 2.69
CA ASN A 194 -4.07 -6.25 1.67
C ASN A 194 -3.82 -4.80 2.08
N THR A 195 -2.57 -4.47 2.33
CA THR A 195 -2.05 -3.12 2.56
C THR A 195 -1.01 -2.72 1.51
N SER A 196 -0.98 -3.41 0.37
CA SER A 196 -0.02 -3.16 -0.71
C SER A 196 -0.62 -2.34 -1.86
N ARG A 197 -1.36 -2.97 -2.77
CA ARG A 197 -2.09 -2.34 -3.88
C ARG A 197 -3.39 -3.09 -4.15
N GLY A 198 -4.49 -2.37 -4.40
CA GLY A 198 -5.80 -2.97 -4.68
C GLY A 198 -5.77 -3.93 -5.86
N LEU A 199 -5.12 -3.51 -6.96
CA LEU A 199 -5.02 -4.27 -8.21
C LEU A 199 -4.24 -5.59 -8.13
N VAL A 200 -3.64 -5.96 -7.00
CA VAL A 200 -3.06 -7.31 -6.83
C VAL A 200 -4.12 -8.38 -6.57
N ILE A 201 -5.35 -7.97 -6.30
CA ILE A 201 -6.51 -8.83 -6.13
C ILE A 201 -7.51 -8.55 -7.24
N HIS A 202 -8.10 -9.58 -7.83
CA HIS A 202 -9.22 -9.43 -8.78
C HIS A 202 -10.49 -9.09 -8.00
N GLU A 203 -11.08 -7.92 -8.27
CA GLU A 203 -12.18 -7.34 -7.50
C GLU A 203 -13.42 -8.23 -7.44
N ASP A 204 -13.90 -8.70 -8.61
CA ASP A 204 -15.10 -9.51 -8.69
C ASP A 204 -14.94 -10.84 -7.95
N ALA A 205 -13.78 -11.49 -8.09
CA ALA A 205 -13.50 -12.75 -7.41
C ALA A 205 -13.45 -12.58 -5.88
N LEU A 206 -12.91 -11.44 -5.40
CA LEU A 206 -12.94 -11.11 -3.98
C LEU A 206 -14.39 -10.88 -3.51
N TYR A 207 -15.18 -10.13 -4.28
CA TYR A 207 -16.58 -9.84 -3.95
C TYR A 207 -17.39 -11.14 -3.82
N GLU A 208 -17.27 -12.07 -4.77
CA GLU A 208 -17.97 -13.35 -4.75
C GLU A 208 -17.59 -14.19 -3.53
N ALA A 209 -16.30 -14.26 -3.21
CA ALA A 209 -15.81 -15.03 -2.07
C ALA A 209 -16.27 -14.44 -0.72
N LEU A 210 -16.38 -13.11 -0.63
CA LEU A 210 -16.87 -12.40 0.56
C LEU A 210 -18.40 -12.50 0.68
N SER A 211 -19.14 -12.29 -0.42
CA SER A 211 -20.60 -12.33 -0.44
C SER A 211 -21.15 -13.71 -0.08
N SER A 212 -20.50 -14.77 -0.56
CA SER A 212 -20.82 -16.15 -0.17
C SER A 212 -20.46 -16.49 1.28
N GLY A 213 -19.69 -15.64 1.96
CA GLY A 213 -19.18 -15.90 3.31
C GLY A 213 -18.06 -16.94 3.38
N ARG A 214 -17.48 -17.31 2.23
CA ARG A 214 -16.42 -18.31 2.16
C ARG A 214 -15.12 -17.84 2.81
N ILE A 215 -14.77 -16.56 2.65
CA ILE A 215 -13.62 -15.92 3.28
C ILE A 215 -14.01 -14.59 3.93
N ARG A 216 -13.06 -13.99 4.63
CA ARG A 216 -13.10 -12.61 5.11
C ARG A 216 -11.94 -11.84 4.54
N ALA A 217 -12.03 -10.52 4.47
CA ALA A 217 -10.90 -9.69 4.08
C ALA A 217 -10.77 -8.43 4.93
N ALA A 218 -9.54 -7.92 5.00
CA ALA A 218 -9.22 -6.63 5.60
C ALA A 218 -8.28 -5.88 4.65
N VAL A 219 -8.73 -4.74 4.10
CA VAL A 219 -7.98 -3.99 3.09
C VAL A 219 -7.85 -2.53 3.45
N ASP A 220 -6.70 -1.96 3.10
CA ASP A 220 -6.44 -0.53 3.21
C ASP A 220 -6.30 0.15 1.83
N VAL A 221 -6.24 -0.64 0.76
CA VAL A 221 -5.98 -0.18 -0.60
C VAL A 221 -7.03 -0.73 -1.58
N PHE A 222 -7.33 0.05 -2.64
CA PHE A 222 -8.43 -0.25 -3.54
C PHE A 222 -8.01 -0.17 -5.02
N TRP A 223 -8.89 -0.60 -5.91
CA TRP A 223 -8.72 -0.59 -7.38
C TRP A 223 -8.78 0.83 -7.94
N GLU A 224 -9.62 1.66 -7.32
CA GLU A 224 -9.67 3.12 -7.48
C GLU A 224 -9.80 3.78 -6.09
N GLU A 225 -9.29 4.99 -5.94
CA GLU A 225 -9.33 5.72 -4.67
C GLU A 225 -9.75 7.18 -4.94
N PRO A 226 -10.86 7.65 -4.33
CA PRO A 226 -11.73 6.99 -3.32
C PRO A 226 -12.57 5.85 -3.92
N TYR A 227 -12.63 4.72 -3.23
CA TYR A 227 -13.41 3.56 -3.66
C TYR A 227 -14.92 3.75 -3.41
N ARG A 228 -15.74 3.44 -4.43
CA ARG A 228 -17.21 3.50 -4.38
C ARG A 228 -17.88 2.25 -4.97
N GLY A 229 -17.12 1.16 -5.08
CA GLY A 229 -17.61 -0.08 -5.69
C GLY A 229 -18.46 -0.94 -4.74
N LYS A 230 -18.89 -2.08 -5.27
CA LYS A 230 -19.85 -3.02 -4.64
C LYS A 230 -19.39 -3.61 -3.29
N LEU A 231 -18.08 -3.64 -3.01
CA LEU A 231 -17.56 -4.11 -1.73
C LEU A 231 -17.97 -3.22 -0.55
N THR A 232 -18.39 -1.96 -0.78
CA THR A 232 -18.88 -1.06 0.27
C THR A 232 -20.18 -1.53 0.92
N GLU A 233 -20.96 -2.38 0.24
CA GLU A 233 -22.24 -2.93 0.70
C GLU A 233 -22.06 -4.12 1.66
N LEU A 234 -20.87 -4.70 1.69
CA LEU A 234 -20.58 -5.85 2.54
C LEU A 234 -20.50 -5.47 4.02
N PRO A 235 -20.98 -6.34 4.91
CA PRO A 235 -20.95 -6.10 6.35
C PRO A 235 -19.49 -6.10 6.88
N THR A 236 -19.24 -5.30 7.91
CA THR A 236 -17.89 -5.05 8.45
C THR A 236 -17.24 -6.26 9.13
N ASP A 237 -18.00 -7.26 9.51
CA ASP A 237 -17.48 -8.52 10.03
C ASP A 237 -16.90 -9.44 8.93
N ARG A 238 -17.28 -9.21 7.67
CA ARG A 238 -16.74 -9.91 6.49
C ARG A 238 -15.70 -9.11 5.76
N PHE A 239 -15.88 -7.77 5.70
CA PHE A 239 -15.00 -6.89 4.96
C PHE A 239 -14.62 -5.65 5.78
N ILE A 240 -13.46 -5.74 6.44
CA ILE A 240 -12.83 -4.61 7.12
C ILE A 240 -12.13 -3.75 6.07
N ARG A 241 -12.38 -2.44 6.10
CA ARG A 241 -11.82 -1.49 5.14
C ARG A 241 -11.39 -0.19 5.79
N THR A 242 -10.28 0.33 5.33
CA THR A 242 -9.73 1.63 5.74
C THR A 242 -9.30 2.44 4.52
N PRO A 243 -9.37 3.76 4.54
CA PRO A 243 -9.20 4.60 3.36
C PRO A 243 -7.72 4.95 3.08
N HIS A 244 -6.88 3.93 2.86
CA HIS A 244 -5.45 4.02 2.54
C HIS A 244 -4.66 4.85 3.58
N ILE A 245 -4.79 4.47 4.84
CA ILE A 245 -4.19 5.17 5.99
C ILE A 245 -3.05 4.41 6.65
N ALA A 246 -2.72 3.20 6.22
CA ALA A 246 -1.69 2.37 6.84
C ALA A 246 -0.32 3.06 6.94
N SER A 247 -0.05 4.00 6.03
CA SER A 247 1.18 4.79 5.98
C SER A 247 1.05 6.21 6.54
N THR A 248 -0.15 6.61 6.99
CA THR A 248 -0.45 7.99 7.39
C THR A 248 -0.08 8.21 8.85
N CYS A 249 1.18 8.49 9.13
CA CYS A 249 1.65 8.90 10.46
C CYS A 249 2.37 10.25 10.39
N LYS A 250 2.31 10.99 11.50
CA LYS A 250 2.81 12.36 11.59
C LYS A 250 4.30 12.46 11.27
N GLU A 251 5.09 11.56 11.82
CA GLU A 251 6.55 11.53 11.69
C GLU A 251 6.96 11.29 10.23
N PHE A 252 6.27 10.41 9.52
CA PHE A 252 6.50 10.18 8.09
C PHE A 252 6.14 11.42 7.26
N ILE A 253 5.01 12.07 7.54
CA ILE A 253 4.57 13.26 6.81
C ILE A 253 5.55 14.42 7.03
N GLN A 254 6.01 14.62 8.27
CA GLN A 254 7.01 15.63 8.62
C GLN A 254 8.36 15.38 7.92
N GLY A 255 8.85 14.13 7.98
CA GLY A 255 10.08 13.74 7.29
C GLY A 255 9.97 13.95 5.77
N THR A 256 8.85 13.54 5.18
CA THR A 256 8.59 13.74 3.74
C THR A 256 8.54 15.22 3.36
N ALA A 257 7.97 16.09 4.22
CA ALA A 257 7.96 17.53 3.98
C ALA A 257 9.38 18.12 4.00
N THR A 258 10.22 17.68 4.95
CA THR A 258 11.64 18.07 5.02
C THR A 258 12.41 17.61 3.78
N ASP A 259 12.25 16.35 3.39
CA ASP A 259 12.90 15.78 2.20
C ASP A 259 12.46 16.50 0.91
N PHE A 260 11.20 16.92 0.82
CA PHE A 260 10.69 17.68 -0.31
C PHE A 260 11.32 19.08 -0.38
N LEU A 261 11.48 19.77 0.74
CA LEU A 261 12.13 21.09 0.77
C LEU A 261 13.59 20.98 0.34
N GLN A 262 14.31 19.96 0.81
CA GLN A 262 15.69 19.68 0.37
C GLN A 262 15.74 19.42 -1.14
N PHE A 263 14.83 18.63 -1.69
CA PHE A 263 14.75 18.38 -3.13
C PHE A 263 14.55 19.68 -3.94
N LEU A 264 13.71 20.62 -3.46
CA LEU A 264 13.53 21.91 -4.11
C LEU A 264 14.83 22.74 -4.13
N GLU A 265 15.62 22.68 -3.06
CA GLU A 265 16.94 23.35 -2.99
C GLU A 265 17.93 22.73 -3.99
N GLU A 266 17.98 21.39 -4.09
CA GLU A 266 18.82 20.68 -5.04
C GLU A 266 18.49 21.05 -6.49
N ILE A 267 17.21 21.03 -6.89
CA ILE A 267 16.77 21.45 -8.22
C ILE A 267 17.12 22.91 -8.51
N SER A 268 16.99 23.80 -7.51
CA SER A 268 17.34 25.23 -7.67
C SER A 268 18.82 25.43 -7.95
N ASN A 269 19.68 24.70 -7.26
CA ASN A 269 21.14 24.78 -7.40
C ASN A 269 21.60 24.23 -8.75
N HIS A 270 20.99 23.14 -9.25
CA HIS A 270 21.29 22.59 -10.57
C HIS A 270 20.96 23.61 -11.68
N LYS A 271 19.81 24.31 -11.59
CA LYS A 271 19.45 25.34 -12.57
C LYS A 271 20.41 26.57 -12.57
N GLY A 272 20.95 26.93 -11.40
CA GLY A 272 21.90 28.04 -11.28
C GLY A 272 23.24 27.76 -11.94
N SER A 273 23.70 26.52 -11.92
CA SER A 273 25.00 26.12 -12.51
C SER A 273 25.01 25.99 -14.03
N PHE A 274 23.88 26.06 -14.72
CA PHE A 274 23.78 26.08 -16.19
C PHE A 274 23.64 27.49 -16.78
N ASN A 275 23.55 28.52 -15.96
CA ASN A 275 23.38 29.90 -16.39
C ASN A 275 24.66 30.77 -16.20
N ASP A 276 25.75 30.19 -15.70
CA ASP A 276 27.08 30.77 -15.61
C ASP A 276 27.99 30.14 -16.70
#